data_5c7da657b5b88be14ee2daef4cdd1fbd
#
_entry.id   5c7da657b5b88be14ee2daef4cdd1fbd
#
_cell.length_a   1.000
_cell.length_b   1.000
_cell.length_c   1.000
_cell.angle_alpha   90.00
_cell.angle_beta   90.00
_cell.angle_gamma   90.00
#
_symmetry.space_group_name_H-M   'P 1'
#
loop_
_entity.id
_entity.type
_entity.pdbx_description
1 polymer ?
#
loop_
_entity_poly.entity_id
_entity_poly.type
_entity_poly.pdbx_seq_one_letter_code
_entity_poly.pdbx_strand_id
1 'polypeptide(L)'
;MGNDRAAAENLPAQTIVVFNTAVPDSEALAKFYAGKRAIADDHLVGLDCPLQEEISREEYDATIAEPLRKIFEQRQWWHVHEADDGEKRVQTLGIHFVALIRGMPLKIRPVATPYQGDTPGGGPIQSRNEASVDSELSVLGLFTRQISGVVPNPYFQGFRPVAEVTAAPLLLVTRLDAPGSATVRRMIVDAVEAEKNGLWGRAFVDGSHETSGGKEVGDAWMRAIVDQCHKEGVPVVFDDLPTIFPDAFPMSDCALYYGWYAGNIAGPFNQPGFKFVPGAIAAHIHSYSAATLRDENSGWAGPLASRGAAATVGNVYEPYLELTAHLDILNDRLLHGFTFAESVFMSSRALSWMGVAVGDPLYRPYFNWTQIDSKASPKSAAGWRAYHDFAIKNSDLGPSDYRTQARITAGRTRNAAMLEDVGLMEMRDGKFSTAIAALEQARGAYSKRDDIIRCVLEECDAFIKSGKPNRALDLARRVLRIVPESPASNLLHKIESDLTPKSAP
;
A
#
# COMPACT_ATOMS: atom_id res chain seq x y z
N MET A 1 -6.51 -22.51 11.67
CA MET A 1 -5.37 -22.89 10.79
C MET A 1 -4.23 -21.85 10.82
N GLY A 2 -4.13 -20.99 11.85
CA GLY A 2 -3.16 -19.90 11.91
C GLY A 2 -1.90 -20.13 12.75
N ASN A 3 -1.83 -21.12 13.58
CA ASN A 3 -0.75 -21.23 14.59
C ASN A 3 0.55 -21.88 14.12
N ASP A 4 0.57 -22.62 13.02
CA ASP A 4 1.76 -23.37 12.58
C ASP A 4 2.66 -22.59 11.58
N ARG A 5 2.16 -21.52 10.97
CA ARG A 5 2.93 -20.72 10.00
C ARG A 5 4.03 -19.84 10.62
N ALA A 6 3.85 -19.39 11.85
CA ALA A 6 4.76 -18.43 12.49
C ALA A 6 6.06 -19.04 13.01
N ALA A 7 6.14 -20.35 13.20
CA ALA A 7 7.27 -21.00 13.87
C ALA A 7 8.41 -21.50 12.94
N ALA A 8 8.20 -21.51 11.61
CA ALA A 8 9.08 -22.23 10.70
C ALA A 8 9.87 -21.37 9.70
N GLU A 9 9.57 -20.07 9.54
CA GLU A 9 10.20 -19.25 8.50
C GLU A 9 11.34 -18.40 9.05
N ASN A 10 12.59 -18.78 8.77
CA ASN A 10 13.76 -17.92 9.00
C ASN A 10 13.90 -16.90 7.85
N LEU A 11 12.99 -15.92 7.79
CA LEU A 11 12.97 -14.89 6.75
C LEU A 11 14.31 -14.11 6.64
N PRO A 12 14.99 -13.74 7.74
CA PRO A 12 16.30 -13.09 7.65
C PRO A 12 17.35 -13.91 6.87
N ALA A 13 17.39 -15.23 7.07
CA ALA A 13 18.33 -16.11 6.36
C ALA A 13 18.00 -16.30 4.87
N GLN A 14 16.80 -15.94 4.44
CA GLN A 14 16.35 -15.98 3.05
C GLN A 14 16.40 -14.59 2.38
N THR A 15 16.98 -13.58 3.05
CA THR A 15 16.98 -12.18 2.61
C THR A 15 18.40 -11.69 2.35
N ILE A 16 18.60 -11.03 1.22
CA ILE A 16 19.83 -10.24 0.95
C ILE A 16 19.49 -8.75 0.90
N VAL A 17 20.50 -7.96 1.23
CA VAL A 17 20.43 -6.49 1.21
C VAL A 17 21.44 -5.98 0.20
N VAL A 18 20.95 -5.38 -0.88
CA VAL A 18 21.79 -4.91 -1.98
C VAL A 18 21.88 -3.38 -1.93
N PHE A 19 23.09 -2.84 -1.97
CA PHE A 19 23.34 -1.41 -1.87
C PHE A 19 24.38 -0.94 -2.90
N ASN A 20 24.31 0.35 -3.28
CA ASN A 20 25.26 0.96 -4.20
C ASN A 20 26.46 1.52 -3.45
N THR A 21 27.65 0.97 -3.72
CA THR A 21 28.90 1.40 -3.06
C THR A 21 29.35 2.81 -3.48
N ALA A 22 28.88 3.30 -4.62
CA ALA A 22 29.15 4.65 -5.09
C ALA A 22 28.32 5.74 -4.34
N VAL A 23 27.33 5.32 -3.53
CA VAL A 23 26.46 6.24 -2.76
C VAL A 23 26.81 6.19 -1.27
N PRO A 24 27.33 7.28 -0.68
CA PRO A 24 27.89 7.26 0.68
C PRO A 24 26.96 6.71 1.76
N ASP A 25 25.65 7.06 1.70
CA ASP A 25 24.67 6.66 2.71
C ASP A 25 24.12 5.24 2.51
N SER A 26 24.33 4.62 1.34
CA SER A 26 23.69 3.37 0.95
C SER A 26 24.13 2.21 1.84
N GLU A 27 25.43 2.06 2.06
CA GLU A 27 25.98 1.03 2.95
C GLU A 27 25.53 1.22 4.41
N ALA A 28 25.53 2.45 4.90
CA ALA A 28 25.07 2.75 6.25
C ALA A 28 23.60 2.43 6.47
N LEU A 29 22.75 2.63 5.47
CA LEU A 29 21.34 2.22 5.48
C LEU A 29 21.20 0.71 5.41
N ALA A 30 22.00 0.03 4.57
CA ALA A 30 22.01 -1.43 4.46
C ALA A 30 22.34 -2.10 5.81
N LYS A 31 23.40 -1.66 6.47
CA LYS A 31 23.79 -2.13 7.81
C LYS A 31 22.71 -1.84 8.86
N PHE A 32 22.11 -0.65 8.80
CA PHE A 32 21.03 -0.30 9.71
C PHE A 32 19.82 -1.21 9.54
N TYR A 33 19.41 -1.49 8.30
CA TYR A 33 18.29 -2.40 8.01
C TYR A 33 18.61 -3.83 8.44
N ALA A 34 19.78 -4.35 8.06
CA ALA A 34 20.23 -5.69 8.43
C ALA A 34 20.24 -5.88 9.97
N GLY A 35 20.75 -4.89 10.70
CA GLY A 35 20.70 -4.91 12.18
C GLY A 35 19.28 -4.89 12.76
N LYS A 36 18.33 -4.18 12.13
CA LYS A 36 16.93 -4.16 12.56
C LYS A 36 16.19 -5.47 12.28
N ARG A 37 16.59 -6.20 11.24
CA ARG A 37 15.98 -7.46 10.81
C ARG A 37 16.78 -8.71 11.19
N ALA A 38 17.90 -8.56 11.89
CA ALA A 38 18.82 -9.65 12.24
C ALA A 38 19.31 -10.43 10.99
N ILE A 39 19.50 -9.71 9.88
CA ILE A 39 20.10 -10.26 8.65
C ILE A 39 21.61 -10.31 8.84
N ALA A 40 22.25 -11.44 8.50
CA ALA A 40 23.69 -11.64 8.69
C ALA A 40 24.52 -10.75 7.75
N ASP A 41 25.71 -10.34 8.20
CA ASP A 41 26.58 -9.44 7.44
C ASP A 41 27.02 -10.01 6.08
N ASP A 42 27.14 -11.32 5.95
CA ASP A 42 27.44 -11.98 4.69
C ASP A 42 26.26 -11.96 3.70
N HIS A 43 25.09 -11.53 4.10
CA HIS A 43 23.95 -11.26 3.23
C HIS A 43 23.91 -9.80 2.72
N LEU A 44 24.86 -8.95 3.11
CA LEU A 44 25.01 -7.60 2.55
C LEU A 44 25.84 -7.67 1.25
N VAL A 45 25.30 -7.09 0.20
CA VAL A 45 25.90 -7.11 -1.15
C VAL A 45 26.09 -5.69 -1.65
N GLY A 46 27.31 -5.23 -1.69
CA GLY A 46 27.70 -3.95 -2.30
C GLY A 46 27.96 -4.12 -3.80
N LEU A 47 27.30 -3.30 -4.61
CA LEU A 47 27.52 -3.22 -6.05
C LEU A 47 27.96 -1.80 -6.43
N ASP A 48 28.86 -1.68 -7.40
CA ASP A 48 29.25 -0.37 -7.97
C ASP A 48 28.34 -0.07 -9.17
N CYS A 49 27.29 0.72 -8.94
CA CYS A 49 26.24 1.02 -9.90
C CYS A 49 26.24 2.50 -10.29
N PRO A 50 25.68 2.86 -11.46
CA PRO A 50 25.40 4.25 -11.82
C PRO A 50 24.61 4.99 -10.73
N LEU A 51 24.82 6.32 -10.62
CA LEU A 51 24.13 7.17 -9.64
C LEU A 51 22.73 7.58 -10.09
N GLN A 52 22.45 7.47 -11.40
CA GLN A 52 21.19 7.83 -12.02
C GLN A 52 20.09 6.82 -11.65
N GLU A 53 18.86 7.31 -11.51
CA GLU A 53 17.71 6.43 -11.34
C GLU A 53 17.38 5.65 -12.62
N GLU A 54 17.64 6.23 -13.81
CA GLU A 54 17.40 5.59 -15.09
C GLU A 54 18.71 5.20 -15.77
N ILE A 55 18.84 3.90 -16.07
CA ILE A 55 20.03 3.29 -16.69
C ILE A 55 19.68 2.56 -17.98
N SER A 56 20.69 2.21 -18.78
CA SER A 56 20.51 1.35 -19.95
C SER A 56 20.43 -0.14 -19.53
N ARG A 57 20.00 -0.98 -20.46
CA ARG A 57 20.01 -2.43 -20.29
C ARG A 57 21.45 -2.94 -20.08
N GLU A 58 22.40 -2.44 -20.85
CA GLU A 58 23.80 -2.81 -20.77
C GLU A 58 24.40 -2.43 -19.41
N GLU A 59 24.05 -1.25 -18.89
CA GLU A 59 24.47 -0.83 -17.54
C GLU A 59 23.86 -1.74 -16.46
N TYR A 60 22.56 -2.08 -16.58
CA TYR A 60 21.89 -3.00 -15.68
C TYR A 60 22.56 -4.38 -15.70
N ASP A 61 22.79 -4.95 -16.87
CA ASP A 61 23.39 -6.27 -17.01
C ASP A 61 24.83 -6.28 -16.44
N ALA A 62 25.65 -5.27 -16.77
CA ALA A 62 27.06 -5.21 -16.38
C ALA A 62 27.25 -4.89 -14.89
N THR A 63 26.43 -4.03 -14.29
CA THR A 63 26.66 -3.50 -12.92
C THR A 63 25.75 -4.12 -11.86
N ILE A 64 24.66 -4.77 -12.24
CA ILE A 64 23.67 -5.33 -11.31
C ILE A 64 23.48 -6.83 -11.56
N ALA A 65 22.95 -7.23 -12.73
CA ALA A 65 22.51 -8.60 -12.94
C ALA A 65 23.65 -9.61 -12.94
N GLU A 66 24.70 -9.41 -13.76
CA GLU A 66 25.83 -10.32 -13.83
C GLU A 66 26.66 -10.39 -12.54
N PRO A 67 26.95 -9.27 -11.85
CA PRO A 67 27.58 -9.33 -10.53
C PRO A 67 26.75 -10.12 -9.51
N LEU A 68 25.42 -9.91 -9.46
CA LEU A 68 24.56 -10.66 -8.56
C LEU A 68 24.53 -12.15 -8.89
N ARG A 69 24.40 -12.55 -10.16
CA ARG A 69 24.46 -13.96 -10.57
C ARG A 69 25.74 -14.62 -10.08
N LYS A 70 26.90 -13.97 -10.26
CA LYS A 70 28.22 -14.48 -9.78
C LYS A 70 28.21 -14.64 -8.25
N ILE A 71 27.66 -13.68 -7.51
CA ILE A 71 27.58 -13.74 -6.05
C ILE A 71 26.67 -14.89 -5.61
N PHE A 72 25.51 -15.07 -6.26
CA PHE A 72 24.60 -16.19 -5.96
C PHE A 72 25.28 -17.55 -6.17
N GLU A 73 26.07 -17.69 -7.24
CA GLU A 73 26.86 -18.90 -7.50
C GLU A 73 27.96 -19.09 -6.45
N GLN A 74 28.76 -18.07 -6.18
CA GLN A 74 29.90 -18.12 -5.25
C GLN A 74 29.47 -18.42 -3.80
N ARG A 75 28.29 -17.87 -3.38
CA ARG A 75 27.76 -18.06 -2.04
C ARG A 75 26.80 -19.24 -1.92
N GLN A 76 26.61 -19.98 -3.01
CA GLN A 76 25.72 -21.15 -3.08
C GLN A 76 24.28 -20.81 -2.66
N TRP A 77 23.81 -19.59 -2.98
CA TRP A 77 22.43 -19.17 -2.72
C TRP A 77 21.45 -19.78 -3.70
N TRP A 78 21.92 -20.32 -4.81
CA TRP A 78 21.21 -21.20 -5.72
C TRP A 78 22.09 -22.31 -6.24
N HIS A 79 21.46 -23.37 -6.75
CA HIS A 79 22.12 -24.40 -7.54
C HIS A 79 21.60 -24.35 -8.96
N VAL A 80 22.48 -24.18 -9.91
CA VAL A 80 22.19 -24.15 -11.35
C VAL A 80 22.67 -25.46 -11.98
N HIS A 81 21.85 -26.04 -12.83
CA HIS A 81 22.19 -27.18 -13.66
C HIS A 81 22.00 -26.84 -15.13
N GLU A 82 22.76 -27.50 -16.01
CA GLU A 82 22.54 -27.46 -17.44
C GLU A 82 21.55 -28.56 -17.80
N ALA A 83 20.40 -28.16 -18.38
CA ALA A 83 19.35 -29.09 -18.81
C ALA A 83 19.75 -29.77 -20.13
N ASP A 84 19.01 -30.83 -20.52
CA ASP A 84 19.28 -31.61 -21.74
C ASP A 84 19.22 -30.76 -23.03
N ASP A 85 18.59 -29.62 -23.01
CA ASP A 85 18.54 -28.63 -24.09
C ASP A 85 19.75 -27.67 -24.12
N GLY A 86 20.68 -27.81 -23.19
CA GLY A 86 21.83 -26.93 -23.02
C GLY A 86 21.58 -25.61 -22.28
N GLU A 87 20.33 -25.40 -21.81
CA GLU A 87 19.99 -24.20 -21.07
C GLU A 87 20.29 -24.34 -19.57
N LYS A 88 20.79 -23.24 -18.97
CA LYS A 88 20.95 -23.16 -17.52
C LYS A 88 19.63 -22.94 -16.82
N ARG A 89 19.36 -23.72 -15.78
CA ARG A 89 18.15 -23.62 -14.95
C ARG A 89 18.50 -23.67 -13.47
N VAL A 90 17.86 -22.81 -12.67
CA VAL A 90 17.98 -22.85 -11.21
C VAL A 90 17.15 -24.03 -10.70
N GLN A 91 17.81 -24.95 -10.01
CA GLN A 91 17.18 -26.12 -9.41
C GLN A 91 16.71 -25.86 -7.98
N THR A 92 17.51 -25.13 -7.18
CA THR A 92 17.19 -24.77 -5.82
C THR A 92 17.54 -23.31 -5.56
N LEU A 93 16.75 -22.62 -4.75
CA LEU A 93 16.93 -21.22 -4.39
C LEU A 93 16.83 -21.08 -2.87
N GLY A 94 17.88 -20.56 -2.23
CA GLY A 94 17.94 -20.33 -0.78
C GLY A 94 17.57 -18.89 -0.40
N ILE A 95 17.70 -17.94 -1.32
CA ILE A 95 17.35 -16.54 -1.14
C ILE A 95 16.05 -16.26 -1.88
N HIS A 96 15.06 -15.77 -1.18
CA HIS A 96 13.76 -15.41 -1.74
C HIS A 96 13.47 -13.91 -1.70
N PHE A 97 14.09 -13.17 -0.77
CA PHE A 97 13.82 -11.74 -0.56
C PHE A 97 15.06 -10.90 -0.89
N VAL A 98 14.84 -9.81 -1.62
CA VAL A 98 15.89 -8.84 -1.96
C VAL A 98 15.43 -7.45 -1.53
N ALA A 99 16.18 -6.83 -0.62
CA ALA A 99 15.99 -5.45 -0.24
C ALA A 99 16.98 -4.55 -0.98
N LEU A 100 16.52 -3.77 -1.94
CA LEU A 100 17.34 -2.76 -2.62
C LEU A 100 17.38 -1.48 -1.78
N ILE A 101 18.57 -1.03 -1.45
CA ILE A 101 18.74 0.16 -0.62
C ILE A 101 18.84 1.43 -1.49
N ARG A 102 18.37 2.55 -0.93
CA ARG A 102 18.47 3.87 -1.53
C ARG A 102 19.85 4.11 -2.15
N GLY A 103 19.86 4.54 -3.41
CA GLY A 103 21.06 4.69 -4.22
C GLY A 103 21.20 3.66 -5.32
N MET A 104 20.47 2.55 -5.28
CA MET A 104 20.35 1.65 -6.41
C MET A 104 19.57 2.30 -7.54
N PRO A 105 19.92 2.08 -8.82
CA PRO A 105 19.13 2.50 -9.96
C PRO A 105 17.69 2.02 -9.85
N LEU A 106 16.74 2.78 -10.43
CA LEU A 106 15.30 2.55 -10.27
C LEU A 106 14.70 1.86 -11.49
N LYS A 107 15.11 2.26 -12.70
CA LYS A 107 14.46 1.83 -13.94
C LYS A 107 15.43 1.71 -15.11
N ILE A 108 15.07 0.84 -16.04
CA ILE A 108 15.80 0.56 -17.28
C ILE A 108 15.06 1.25 -18.41
N ARG A 109 15.77 2.13 -19.16
CA ARG A 109 15.16 2.90 -20.26
C ARG A 109 14.77 2.04 -21.46
N PRO A 110 13.70 2.41 -22.20
CA PRO A 110 13.34 1.75 -23.44
C PRO A 110 14.37 1.98 -24.52
N VAL A 111 14.46 1.02 -25.46
CA VAL A 111 15.16 1.17 -26.72
C VAL A 111 14.22 0.90 -27.89
N ALA A 112 14.43 1.63 -29.00
CA ALA A 112 13.56 1.51 -30.18
C ALA A 112 13.80 0.21 -30.96
N THR A 113 15.04 -0.32 -30.91
CA THR A 113 15.42 -1.56 -31.60
C THR A 113 15.26 -2.75 -30.68
N PRO A 114 14.61 -3.84 -31.09
CA PRO A 114 14.57 -5.08 -30.31
C PRO A 114 15.96 -5.57 -29.94
N TYR A 115 16.09 -6.17 -28.77
CA TYR A 115 17.33 -6.81 -28.35
C TYR A 115 17.64 -8.05 -29.21
N GLN A 116 18.91 -8.41 -29.30
CA GLN A 116 19.32 -9.61 -30.05
C GLN A 116 18.64 -10.86 -29.47
N GLY A 117 17.97 -11.60 -30.32
CA GLY A 117 17.20 -12.79 -29.93
C GLY A 117 15.74 -12.53 -29.59
N ASP A 118 15.35 -11.26 -29.43
CA ASP A 118 13.94 -10.91 -29.22
C ASP A 118 13.14 -11.06 -30.52
N THR A 119 11.97 -11.67 -30.41
CA THR A 119 10.93 -11.67 -31.43
C THR A 119 9.70 -11.02 -30.84
N PRO A 120 9.66 -9.67 -30.81
CA PRO A 120 8.55 -8.97 -30.17
C PRO A 120 7.21 -9.37 -30.78
N GLY A 121 6.27 -9.72 -29.92
CA GLY A 121 4.89 -9.97 -30.33
C GLY A 121 4.20 -8.69 -30.82
N GLY A 122 3.06 -8.83 -31.47
CA GLY A 122 2.23 -7.68 -31.85
C GLY A 122 1.54 -7.04 -30.65
N GLY A 123 1.31 -5.74 -30.74
CA GLY A 123 0.56 -4.98 -29.73
C GLY A 123 1.42 -4.22 -28.72
N PRO A 124 0.78 -3.36 -27.92
CA PRO A 124 1.48 -2.35 -27.13
C PRO A 124 2.24 -2.90 -25.92
N ILE A 125 1.99 -4.11 -25.48
CA ILE A 125 2.66 -4.74 -24.33
C ILE A 125 3.88 -5.53 -24.79
N GLN A 126 3.74 -6.35 -25.82
CA GLN A 126 4.77 -7.29 -26.24
C GLN A 126 5.99 -6.65 -26.91
N SER A 127 5.87 -5.40 -27.35
CA SER A 127 6.98 -4.63 -27.94
C SER A 127 7.75 -3.78 -26.93
N ARG A 128 7.30 -3.71 -25.67
CA ARG A 128 7.96 -2.89 -24.64
C ARG A 128 9.14 -3.64 -24.02
N ASN A 129 10.22 -2.92 -23.76
CA ASN A 129 11.48 -3.50 -23.24
C ASN A 129 12.08 -2.70 -22.07
N GLU A 130 11.37 -1.68 -21.60
CA GLU A 130 11.65 -0.96 -20.37
C GLU A 130 11.04 -1.68 -19.17
N ALA A 131 11.71 -1.56 -18.02
CA ALA A 131 11.26 -2.17 -16.77
C ALA A 131 11.75 -1.39 -15.55
N SER A 132 11.18 -1.66 -14.38
CA SER A 132 11.86 -1.33 -13.13
C SER A 132 13.03 -2.30 -12.90
N VAL A 133 14.09 -1.81 -12.26
CA VAL A 133 15.22 -2.67 -11.83
C VAL A 133 14.72 -3.78 -10.90
N ASP A 134 13.75 -3.46 -10.04
CA ASP A 134 13.15 -4.41 -9.08
C ASP A 134 12.46 -5.57 -9.79
N SER A 135 11.57 -5.25 -10.73
CA SER A 135 10.82 -6.25 -11.46
C SER A 135 11.70 -7.08 -12.38
N GLU A 136 12.75 -6.47 -12.92
CA GLU A 136 13.76 -7.16 -13.74
C GLU A 136 14.59 -8.13 -12.90
N LEU A 137 15.02 -7.72 -11.70
CA LEU A 137 15.74 -8.59 -10.77
C LEU A 137 14.90 -9.77 -10.28
N SER A 138 13.59 -9.66 -10.25
CA SER A 138 12.72 -10.75 -9.80
C SER A 138 12.85 -12.01 -10.68
N VAL A 139 13.28 -11.85 -11.92
CA VAL A 139 13.53 -12.92 -12.89
C VAL A 139 15.00 -13.21 -13.14
N LEU A 140 15.90 -12.82 -12.22
CA LEU A 140 17.34 -12.99 -12.33
C LEU A 140 17.78 -14.43 -12.64
N GLY A 141 17.04 -15.40 -12.13
CA GLY A 141 17.28 -16.84 -12.34
C GLY A 141 16.79 -17.39 -13.68
N LEU A 142 16.16 -16.57 -14.53
CA LEU A 142 15.81 -16.94 -15.91
C LEU A 142 16.96 -16.52 -16.83
N PHE A 143 17.87 -17.47 -17.14
CA PHE A 143 19.07 -17.17 -17.92
C PHE A 143 18.79 -16.93 -19.40
N THR A 144 17.78 -17.59 -19.93
CA THR A 144 17.35 -17.46 -21.34
C THR A 144 15.91 -16.99 -21.40
N ARG A 145 15.67 -15.76 -21.88
CA ARG A 145 14.35 -15.19 -22.09
C ARG A 145 14.39 -14.04 -23.09
N GLN A 146 13.27 -13.72 -23.65
CA GLN A 146 13.09 -12.44 -24.36
C GLN A 146 13.09 -11.28 -23.34
N ILE A 147 13.67 -10.15 -23.74
CA ILE A 147 13.65 -8.92 -22.94
C ILE A 147 12.37 -8.15 -23.20
N SER A 148 11.90 -8.15 -24.46
CA SER A 148 10.64 -7.49 -24.83
C SER A 148 9.42 -8.25 -24.32
N GLY A 149 8.45 -7.51 -23.79
CA GLY A 149 7.20 -8.05 -23.24
C GLY A 149 7.30 -8.39 -21.76
N VAL A 150 6.21 -8.92 -21.24
CA VAL A 150 6.07 -9.31 -19.83
C VAL A 150 6.47 -10.75 -19.61
N VAL A 151 7.01 -11.06 -18.45
CA VAL A 151 7.11 -12.43 -17.93
C VAL A 151 5.90 -12.68 -17.03
N PRO A 152 5.07 -13.70 -17.30
CA PRO A 152 3.96 -14.04 -16.43
C PRO A 152 4.45 -14.39 -15.02
N ASN A 153 3.80 -13.86 -13.99
CA ASN A 153 4.16 -14.14 -12.62
C ASN A 153 3.46 -15.41 -12.11
N PRO A 154 4.18 -16.51 -11.82
CA PRO A 154 3.59 -17.75 -11.32
C PRO A 154 3.06 -17.62 -9.87
N TYR A 155 3.40 -16.55 -9.19
CA TYR A 155 2.94 -16.26 -7.81
C TYR A 155 1.68 -15.40 -7.76
N PHE A 156 1.23 -14.86 -8.91
CA PHE A 156 0.00 -14.07 -8.99
C PHE A 156 -1.20 -14.82 -8.43
N GLN A 157 -1.98 -14.16 -7.58
CA GLN A 157 -3.12 -14.71 -6.83
C GLN A 157 -2.76 -15.90 -5.92
N GLY A 158 -1.48 -16.13 -5.65
CA GLY A 158 -1.03 -17.12 -4.68
C GLY A 158 -1.60 -16.84 -3.27
N PHE A 159 -1.62 -17.91 -2.44
CA PHE A 159 -2.01 -17.82 -1.03
C PHE A 159 -1.16 -18.80 -0.20
N ARG A 160 0.15 -18.73 -0.37
CA ARG A 160 1.15 -19.57 0.30
C ARG A 160 2.48 -18.83 0.38
N PRO A 161 3.39 -19.18 1.30
CA PRO A 161 4.73 -18.61 1.37
C PRO A 161 5.50 -18.79 0.06
N VAL A 162 6.37 -17.82 -0.27
CA VAL A 162 7.17 -17.88 -1.50
C VAL A 162 8.07 -19.10 -1.59
N ALA A 163 8.57 -19.61 -0.46
CA ALA A 163 9.39 -20.81 -0.40
C ALA A 163 8.68 -22.08 -0.92
N GLU A 164 7.35 -22.06 -1.00
CA GLU A 164 6.54 -23.14 -1.60
C GLU A 164 6.30 -22.95 -3.11
N VAL A 165 6.81 -21.89 -3.72
CA VAL A 165 6.65 -21.61 -5.16
C VAL A 165 7.80 -22.26 -5.92
N THR A 166 7.53 -23.39 -6.53
CA THR A 166 8.54 -24.18 -7.26
C THR A 166 8.48 -23.98 -8.78
N ALA A 167 7.51 -23.22 -9.29
CA ALA A 167 7.29 -23.05 -10.73
C ALA A 167 8.34 -22.18 -11.42
N ALA A 168 9.06 -21.34 -10.69
CA ALA A 168 10.14 -20.50 -11.20
C ALA A 168 11.05 -20.06 -10.05
N PRO A 169 12.35 -19.75 -10.33
CA PRO A 169 13.29 -19.19 -9.36
C PRO A 169 12.98 -17.69 -9.11
N LEU A 170 11.93 -17.42 -8.35
CA LEU A 170 11.40 -16.08 -8.14
C LEU A 170 12.09 -15.38 -6.97
N LEU A 171 12.62 -14.19 -7.22
CA LEU A 171 13.09 -13.27 -6.17
C LEU A 171 12.02 -12.20 -5.90
N LEU A 172 11.63 -12.05 -4.66
CA LEU A 172 10.72 -11.00 -4.21
C LEU A 172 11.53 -9.73 -3.89
N VAL A 173 11.57 -8.81 -4.84
CA VAL A 173 12.40 -7.60 -4.77
C VAL A 173 11.56 -6.42 -4.31
N THR A 174 11.98 -5.77 -3.23
CA THR A 174 11.44 -4.48 -2.80
C THR A 174 12.56 -3.50 -2.52
N ARG A 175 12.25 -2.21 -2.42
CA ARG A 175 13.27 -1.21 -2.12
C ARG A 175 12.98 -0.39 -0.88
N LEU A 176 14.02 -0.17 -0.11
CA LEU A 176 14.06 0.79 0.98
C LEU A 176 14.63 2.10 0.45
N ASP A 177 13.77 2.86 -0.23
CA ASP A 177 14.13 4.06 -0.94
C ASP A 177 13.09 5.18 -0.76
N ALA A 178 13.55 6.42 -0.73
CA ALA A 178 12.74 7.62 -0.52
C ALA A 178 13.56 8.87 -0.89
N PRO A 179 12.96 10.08 -0.92
CA PRO A 179 13.71 11.30 -1.20
C PRO A 179 14.93 11.52 -0.29
N GLY A 180 14.84 11.10 0.98
CA GLY A 180 15.96 11.27 1.93
C GLY A 180 16.25 10.03 2.78
N SER A 181 17.51 9.86 3.20
CA SER A 181 17.96 8.75 4.05
C SER A 181 17.26 8.70 5.40
N ALA A 182 16.87 9.87 5.95
CA ALA A 182 16.08 9.96 7.19
C ALA A 182 14.70 9.32 7.03
N THR A 183 14.06 9.53 5.87
CA THR A 183 12.76 8.90 5.53
C THR A 183 12.92 7.39 5.46
N VAL A 184 13.96 6.87 4.81
CA VAL A 184 14.23 5.42 4.73
C VAL A 184 14.41 4.83 6.13
N ARG A 185 15.20 5.48 7.00
CA ARG A 185 15.38 5.02 8.39
C ARG A 185 14.07 4.98 9.16
N ARG A 186 13.21 6.00 8.99
CA ARG A 186 11.88 6.03 9.59
C ARG A 186 11.01 4.87 9.08
N MET A 187 10.96 4.64 7.77
CA MET A 187 10.20 3.54 7.17
C MET A 187 10.58 2.18 7.80
N ILE A 188 11.88 1.92 7.96
CA ILE A 188 12.39 0.70 8.59
C ILE A 188 11.94 0.59 10.06
N VAL A 189 12.07 1.66 10.82
CA VAL A 189 11.70 1.68 12.25
C VAL A 189 10.19 1.50 12.41
N ASP A 190 9.41 2.24 11.64
CA ASP A 190 7.95 2.22 11.70
C ASP A 190 7.38 0.82 11.33
N ALA A 191 7.96 0.16 10.30
CA ALA A 191 7.57 -1.20 9.93
C ALA A 191 7.84 -2.21 11.06
N VAL A 192 9.05 -2.19 11.63
CA VAL A 192 9.45 -3.09 12.73
C VAL A 192 8.60 -2.85 13.99
N GLU A 193 8.31 -1.59 14.32
CA GLU A 193 7.47 -1.28 15.50
C GLU A 193 6.00 -1.62 15.28
N ALA A 194 5.47 -1.43 14.06
CA ALA A 194 4.09 -1.80 13.74
C ALA A 194 3.88 -3.33 13.81
N GLU A 195 4.87 -4.13 13.41
CA GLU A 195 4.80 -5.59 13.59
C GLU A 195 4.68 -6.01 15.05
N LYS A 196 5.36 -5.33 15.95
CA LYS A 196 5.32 -5.62 17.40
C LYS A 196 4.01 -5.19 18.04
N ASN A 197 3.51 -4.01 17.63
CA ASN A 197 2.42 -3.33 18.31
C ASN A 197 1.08 -3.47 17.57
N GLY A 198 1.08 -3.97 16.33
CA GLY A 198 -0.02 -3.92 15.37
C GLY A 198 -0.09 -2.59 14.63
N LEU A 199 -0.54 -2.63 13.37
CA LEU A 199 -0.91 -1.43 12.61
C LEU A 199 -2.36 -1.08 12.94
N TRP A 200 -2.56 0.01 13.67
CA TRP A 200 -3.88 0.45 14.13
C TRP A 200 -4.22 1.83 13.57
N GLY A 201 -5.45 1.98 13.14
CA GLY A 201 -5.95 3.21 12.58
C GLY A 201 -7.11 2.98 11.64
N ARG A 202 -7.29 3.88 10.70
CA ARG A 202 -8.39 3.93 9.75
C ARG A 202 -7.88 3.71 8.33
N ALA A 203 -8.71 3.09 7.51
CA ALA A 203 -8.54 3.06 6.07
C ALA A 203 -9.26 4.25 5.41
N PHE A 204 -8.60 4.86 4.44
CA PHE A 204 -9.20 5.82 3.51
C PHE A 204 -9.07 5.24 2.10
N VAL A 205 -10.19 5.10 1.43
CA VAL A 205 -10.27 4.49 0.10
C VAL A 205 -10.91 5.49 -0.85
N ASP A 206 -10.25 5.74 -1.97
CA ASP A 206 -10.54 6.81 -2.92
C ASP A 206 -10.81 6.20 -4.30
N GLY A 207 -12.07 6.14 -4.71
CA GLY A 207 -12.49 5.61 -5.99
C GLY A 207 -12.53 6.70 -7.07
N SER A 208 -12.39 6.32 -8.35
CA SER A 208 -12.56 7.28 -9.44
C SER A 208 -14.02 7.53 -9.82
N HIS A 209 -14.88 6.56 -9.50
CA HIS A 209 -16.31 6.53 -9.86
C HIS A 209 -16.61 6.76 -11.34
N GLU A 210 -15.60 6.52 -12.19
CA GLU A 210 -15.77 6.55 -13.63
C GLU A 210 -16.20 5.18 -14.15
N THR A 211 -17.18 5.16 -15.07
CA THR A 211 -17.76 3.94 -15.63
C THR A 211 -17.29 3.65 -17.06
N SER A 212 -16.30 4.38 -17.55
CA SER A 212 -15.78 4.29 -18.92
C SER A 212 -14.29 3.95 -18.95
N GLY A 213 -13.84 3.35 -20.05
CA GLY A 213 -12.42 3.11 -20.31
C GLY A 213 -11.76 2.05 -19.41
N GLY A 214 -12.54 1.11 -18.85
CA GLY A 214 -12.01 0.03 -17.99
C GLY A 214 -11.72 0.48 -16.55
N LYS A 215 -12.05 1.71 -16.17
CA LYS A 215 -11.83 2.22 -14.81
C LYS A 215 -12.72 1.56 -13.76
N GLU A 216 -13.85 1.01 -14.16
CA GLU A 216 -14.73 0.22 -13.28
C GLU A 216 -14.01 -0.96 -12.61
N VAL A 217 -12.95 -1.50 -13.23
CA VAL A 217 -12.14 -2.58 -12.67
C VAL A 217 -11.38 -2.11 -11.43
N GLY A 218 -10.72 -0.94 -11.52
CA GLY A 218 -10.02 -0.37 -10.36
C GLY A 218 -10.97 0.04 -9.24
N ASP A 219 -12.14 0.59 -9.58
CA ASP A 219 -13.17 0.88 -8.57
C ASP A 219 -13.73 -0.39 -7.93
N ALA A 220 -13.76 -1.52 -8.65
CA ALA A 220 -14.10 -2.82 -8.06
C ALA A 220 -13.06 -3.24 -7.01
N TRP A 221 -11.76 -3.02 -7.26
CA TRP A 221 -10.71 -3.25 -6.26
C TRP A 221 -10.91 -2.36 -5.02
N MET A 222 -11.24 -1.08 -5.20
CA MET A 222 -11.49 -0.17 -4.07
C MET A 222 -12.66 -0.65 -3.21
N ARG A 223 -13.78 -1.07 -3.84
CA ARG A 223 -14.92 -1.64 -3.12
C ARG A 223 -14.57 -2.93 -2.38
N ALA A 224 -13.76 -3.81 -3.00
CA ALA A 224 -13.30 -5.03 -2.36
C ALA A 224 -12.44 -4.74 -1.11
N ILE A 225 -11.55 -3.73 -1.18
CA ILE A 225 -10.75 -3.28 -0.02
C ILE A 225 -11.65 -2.80 1.11
N VAL A 226 -12.70 -2.02 0.81
CA VAL A 226 -13.66 -1.55 1.81
C VAL A 226 -14.33 -2.74 2.52
N ASP A 227 -14.78 -3.74 1.76
CA ASP A 227 -15.42 -4.92 2.32
C ASP A 227 -14.45 -5.79 3.14
N GLN A 228 -13.19 -5.92 2.70
CA GLN A 228 -12.14 -6.59 3.45
C GLN A 228 -11.86 -5.89 4.78
N CYS A 229 -11.72 -4.57 4.78
CA CYS A 229 -11.49 -3.78 5.98
C CYS A 229 -12.65 -3.91 6.98
N HIS A 230 -13.90 -3.81 6.52
CA HIS A 230 -15.08 -4.00 7.37
C HIS A 230 -15.11 -5.39 8.02
N LYS A 231 -14.75 -6.45 7.25
CA LYS A 231 -14.70 -7.83 7.75
C LYS A 231 -13.69 -7.99 8.88
N GLU A 232 -12.58 -7.27 8.83
CA GLU A 232 -11.53 -7.30 9.85
C GLU A 232 -11.73 -6.23 10.95
N GLY A 233 -12.78 -5.42 10.89
CA GLY A 233 -13.04 -4.36 11.86
C GLY A 233 -12.04 -3.20 11.78
N VAL A 234 -11.56 -2.91 10.58
CA VAL A 234 -10.80 -1.69 10.25
C VAL A 234 -11.79 -0.64 9.79
N PRO A 235 -11.98 0.48 10.51
CA PRO A 235 -12.89 1.54 10.07
C PRO A 235 -12.47 2.12 8.73
N VAL A 236 -13.44 2.33 7.83
CA VAL A 236 -13.18 2.78 6.46
C VAL A 236 -13.97 4.03 6.12
N VAL A 237 -13.28 5.03 5.60
CA VAL A 237 -13.90 6.14 4.87
C VAL A 237 -13.71 5.88 3.39
N PHE A 238 -14.79 5.69 2.66
CA PHE A 238 -14.78 5.52 1.22
C PHE A 238 -15.30 6.78 0.54
N ASP A 239 -14.45 7.41 -0.27
CA ASP A 239 -14.86 8.56 -1.07
C ASP A 239 -15.65 8.08 -2.30
N ASP A 240 -16.90 8.51 -2.38
CA ASP A 240 -17.81 8.24 -3.50
C ASP A 240 -17.92 9.41 -4.49
N LEU A 241 -16.99 10.36 -4.44
CA LEU A 241 -16.90 11.48 -5.37
C LEU A 241 -16.04 11.12 -6.60
N PRO A 242 -16.28 11.74 -7.77
CA PRO A 242 -15.47 11.49 -8.96
C PRO A 242 -14.07 12.15 -8.93
N THR A 243 -13.77 12.90 -7.89
CA THR A 243 -12.47 13.52 -7.63
C THR A 243 -11.87 12.91 -6.38
N ILE A 244 -10.55 12.95 -6.26
CA ILE A 244 -9.88 12.52 -5.02
C ILE A 244 -10.39 13.28 -3.80
N PHE A 245 -10.17 12.74 -2.61
CA PHE A 245 -10.48 13.45 -1.36
C PHE A 245 -10.09 14.93 -1.41
N PRO A 246 -10.97 15.85 -0.99
CA PRO A 246 -10.67 17.28 -0.97
C PRO A 246 -9.41 17.61 -0.14
N ASP A 247 -8.65 18.61 -0.54
CA ASP A 247 -7.37 19.01 0.10
C ASP A 247 -7.46 19.14 1.63
N ALA A 248 -8.56 19.63 2.14
CA ALA A 248 -8.74 19.85 3.57
C ALA A 248 -9.50 18.71 4.28
N PHE A 249 -9.74 17.57 3.62
CA PHE A 249 -10.46 16.48 4.23
C PHE A 249 -9.69 15.90 5.43
N PRO A 250 -10.34 15.70 6.61
CA PRO A 250 -9.65 15.26 7.81
C PRO A 250 -9.30 13.77 7.77
N MET A 251 -8.07 13.43 7.41
CA MET A 251 -7.54 12.06 7.39
C MET A 251 -6.73 11.73 8.65
N SER A 252 -7.30 11.93 9.83
CA SER A 252 -6.65 11.55 11.10
C SER A 252 -6.52 10.04 11.25
N ASP A 253 -5.44 9.61 11.90
CA ASP A 253 -5.13 8.21 12.19
C ASP A 253 -5.14 7.30 10.93
N CYS A 254 -4.67 7.82 9.78
CA CYS A 254 -4.60 7.10 8.53
C CYS A 254 -3.56 5.98 8.60
N ALA A 255 -4.01 4.73 8.66
CA ALA A 255 -3.18 3.52 8.64
C ALA A 255 -3.11 2.89 7.25
N LEU A 256 -4.18 2.98 6.49
CA LEU A 256 -4.26 2.49 5.12
C LEU A 256 -4.81 3.59 4.21
N TYR A 257 -4.17 3.77 3.07
CA TYR A 257 -4.69 4.58 1.98
C TYR A 257 -4.60 3.83 0.67
N TYR A 258 -5.70 3.69 -0.01
CA TYR A 258 -5.76 3.15 -1.36
C TYR A 258 -6.60 4.07 -2.25
N GLY A 259 -6.02 4.49 -3.38
CA GLY A 259 -6.72 5.42 -4.24
C GLY A 259 -6.29 5.39 -5.69
N TRP A 260 -7.05 6.10 -6.52
CA TRP A 260 -6.83 6.43 -7.91
C TRP A 260 -7.91 7.41 -8.39
N TYR A 261 -7.80 8.27 -9.36
CA TYR A 261 -6.82 8.28 -10.42
C TYR A 261 -6.31 9.72 -10.60
N ALA A 262 -5.24 10.08 -9.95
CA ALA A 262 -4.61 11.40 -10.08
C ALA A 262 -3.12 11.26 -10.40
N GLY A 263 -2.60 12.16 -11.26
CA GLY A 263 -1.24 12.06 -11.81
C GLY A 263 -0.13 12.33 -10.79
N ASN A 264 -0.39 13.18 -9.80
CA ASN A 264 0.58 13.54 -8.77
C ASN A 264 -0.11 13.63 -7.42
N ILE A 265 0.71 13.61 -6.35
CA ILE A 265 0.25 13.78 -4.98
C ILE A 265 -0.68 14.99 -4.85
N ALA A 266 -1.85 14.78 -4.27
CA ALA A 266 -2.90 15.77 -4.19
C ALA A 266 -3.81 15.50 -2.98
N GLY A 267 -4.84 16.32 -2.78
CA GLY A 267 -5.78 16.17 -1.69
C GLY A 267 -5.15 16.40 -0.32
N PRO A 268 -5.62 15.71 0.74
CA PRO A 268 -5.17 15.91 2.12
C PRO A 268 -3.67 15.76 2.32
N PHE A 269 -3.00 15.05 1.44
CA PHE A 269 -1.54 14.86 1.52
C PHE A 269 -0.75 16.14 1.28
N ASN A 270 -1.34 17.17 0.69
CA ASN A 270 -0.74 18.49 0.49
C ASN A 270 -0.91 19.42 1.70
N GLN A 271 -1.66 19.00 2.72
CA GLN A 271 -1.85 19.81 3.91
C GLN A 271 -0.56 19.85 4.76
N PRO A 272 -0.12 21.05 5.19
CA PRO A 272 0.98 21.15 6.13
C PRO A 272 0.69 20.36 7.41
N GLY A 273 1.58 19.44 7.76
CA GLY A 273 1.42 18.64 8.96
C GLY A 273 0.65 17.34 8.79
N PHE A 274 0.16 17.00 7.59
CA PHE A 274 -0.37 15.65 7.33
C PHE A 274 0.73 14.61 7.59
N LYS A 275 0.35 13.55 8.32
CA LYS A 275 1.23 12.38 8.55
C LYS A 275 0.38 11.13 8.70
N PHE A 276 0.84 10.09 8.06
CA PHE A 276 0.36 8.73 8.32
C PHE A 276 0.74 8.28 9.75
N VAL A 277 0.00 7.31 10.29
CA VAL A 277 0.43 6.62 11.51
C VAL A 277 1.70 5.78 11.22
N PRO A 278 2.57 5.55 12.22
CA PRO A 278 3.74 4.68 12.04
C PRO A 278 3.34 3.30 11.53
N GLY A 279 4.02 2.82 10.50
CA GLY A 279 3.72 1.54 9.86
C GLY A 279 2.68 1.60 8.74
N ALA A 280 2.06 2.75 8.48
CA ALA A 280 1.01 2.88 7.47
C ALA A 280 1.44 2.39 6.09
N ILE A 281 0.46 1.83 5.37
CA ILE A 281 0.58 1.43 3.96
C ILE A 281 -0.30 2.34 3.12
N ALA A 282 0.28 2.90 2.07
CA ALA A 282 -0.42 3.84 1.21
C ALA A 282 -0.07 3.60 -0.25
N ALA A 283 -1.06 3.49 -1.11
CA ALA A 283 -0.88 3.28 -2.55
C ALA A 283 -1.88 4.09 -3.37
N HIS A 284 -1.40 4.70 -4.46
CA HIS A 284 -2.26 5.37 -5.42
C HIS A 284 -1.93 4.92 -6.84
N ILE A 285 -2.90 4.33 -7.52
CA ILE A 285 -2.70 3.81 -8.87
C ILE A 285 -2.66 4.97 -9.85
N HIS A 286 -1.54 5.11 -10.53
CA HIS A 286 -1.36 5.95 -11.69
C HIS A 286 -0.13 5.50 -12.46
N SER A 287 -0.12 5.76 -13.77
CA SER A 287 1.09 5.64 -14.60
C SER A 287 2.16 6.59 -14.08
N TYR A 288 3.42 6.17 -14.10
CA TYR A 288 4.53 6.99 -13.64
C TYR A 288 4.46 7.40 -12.15
N SER A 289 3.62 6.74 -11.34
CA SER A 289 3.46 7.07 -9.91
C SER A 289 4.75 6.94 -9.09
N ALA A 290 5.73 6.21 -9.62
CA ALA A 290 7.08 6.05 -9.07
C ALA A 290 8.16 6.34 -10.13
N ALA A 291 7.93 7.28 -11.06
CA ALA A 291 8.91 7.65 -12.09
C ALA A 291 10.24 8.15 -11.50
N THR A 292 10.19 8.69 -10.31
CA THR A 292 11.31 9.00 -9.41
C THR A 292 10.91 8.74 -7.96
N LEU A 293 11.89 8.38 -7.13
CA LEU A 293 11.73 8.30 -5.68
C LEU A 293 12.54 9.39 -4.95
N ARG A 294 13.16 10.31 -5.69
CA ARG A 294 14.02 11.38 -5.16
C ARG A 294 13.28 12.69 -4.91
N ASP A 295 12.05 12.81 -5.40
CA ASP A 295 11.22 14.01 -5.26
C ASP A 295 10.04 13.75 -4.31
N GLU A 296 9.85 14.63 -3.33
CA GLU A 296 8.75 14.53 -2.36
C GLU A 296 7.43 15.15 -2.85
N ASN A 297 7.39 15.69 -4.08
CA ASN A 297 6.24 16.37 -4.67
C ASN A 297 5.83 15.83 -6.04
N SER A 298 6.60 14.89 -6.63
CA SER A 298 6.33 14.33 -7.96
C SER A 298 5.88 12.88 -7.86
N GLY A 299 4.85 12.52 -8.61
CA GLY A 299 4.23 11.20 -8.57
C GLY A 299 3.53 10.92 -7.24
N TRP A 300 3.60 9.68 -6.78
CA TRP A 300 2.93 9.25 -5.54
C TRP A 300 3.88 8.53 -4.56
N ALA A 301 4.68 7.58 -5.02
CA ALA A 301 5.43 6.70 -4.12
C ALA A 301 6.44 7.45 -3.23
N GLY A 302 7.28 8.31 -3.80
CA GLY A 302 8.20 9.16 -3.03
C GLY A 302 7.49 10.10 -2.06
N PRO A 303 6.47 10.86 -2.54
CA PRO A 303 5.64 11.71 -1.71
C PRO A 303 4.92 10.99 -0.55
N LEU A 304 4.31 9.83 -0.77
CA LEU A 304 3.65 9.07 0.30
C LEU A 304 4.65 8.62 1.36
N ALA A 305 5.83 8.13 0.94
CA ALA A 305 6.91 7.78 1.86
C ALA A 305 7.34 9.01 2.70
N SER A 306 7.52 10.18 2.09
CA SER A 306 7.89 11.42 2.81
C SER A 306 6.84 11.84 3.84
N ARG A 307 5.57 11.57 3.58
CA ARG A 307 4.44 11.91 4.46
C ARG A 307 4.17 10.87 5.54
N GLY A 308 4.97 9.82 5.63
CA GLY A 308 4.89 8.88 6.75
C GLY A 308 4.54 7.44 6.38
N ALA A 309 4.19 7.12 5.16
CA ALA A 309 3.96 5.73 4.77
C ALA A 309 5.24 4.90 4.97
N ALA A 310 5.10 3.72 5.56
CA ALA A 310 6.19 2.76 5.72
C ALA A 310 6.33 1.86 4.48
N ALA A 311 5.24 1.69 3.72
CA ALA A 311 5.24 0.92 2.50
C ALA A 311 4.26 1.51 1.45
N THR A 312 4.63 1.40 0.18
CA THR A 312 3.85 1.83 -0.98
C THR A 312 4.21 1.01 -2.22
N VAL A 313 3.36 1.05 -3.23
CA VAL A 313 3.65 0.51 -4.56
C VAL A 313 3.47 1.59 -5.61
N GLY A 314 4.14 1.43 -6.74
CA GLY A 314 4.02 2.37 -7.85
C GLY A 314 4.56 1.82 -9.16
N ASN A 315 4.54 2.64 -10.20
CA ASN A 315 4.99 2.26 -11.54
C ASN A 315 5.98 3.29 -12.08
N VAL A 316 7.09 2.82 -12.64
CA VAL A 316 8.16 3.71 -13.17
C VAL A 316 7.84 4.27 -14.54
N TYR A 317 6.94 3.62 -15.29
CA TYR A 317 6.46 3.99 -16.63
C TYR A 317 4.95 3.78 -16.73
N GLU A 318 4.40 3.61 -17.95
CA GLU A 318 3.00 3.26 -18.23
C GLU A 318 2.78 1.74 -18.15
N PRO A 319 2.23 1.20 -17.04
CA PRO A 319 2.15 -0.25 -16.83
C PRO A 319 0.95 -0.91 -17.52
N TYR A 320 -0.07 -0.14 -17.91
CA TYR A 320 -1.45 -0.56 -18.11
C TYR A 320 -2.12 -1.10 -16.82
N LEU A 321 -3.38 -0.77 -16.60
CA LEU A 321 -4.10 -1.07 -15.35
C LEU A 321 -4.02 -2.55 -14.93
N GLU A 322 -4.19 -3.45 -15.89
CA GLU A 322 -4.22 -4.90 -15.67
C GLU A 322 -2.87 -5.49 -15.23
N LEU A 323 -1.75 -4.77 -15.47
CA LEU A 323 -0.39 -5.20 -15.16
C LEU A 323 0.24 -4.42 -14.00
N THR A 324 -0.50 -3.50 -13.39
CA THR A 324 -0.12 -2.91 -12.09
C THR A 324 -0.49 -3.85 -10.93
N ALA A 325 -0.04 -3.55 -9.73
CA ALA A 325 -0.44 -4.30 -8.55
C ALA A 325 -1.95 -4.17 -8.30
N HIS A 326 -2.67 -5.27 -8.19
CA HIS A 326 -4.08 -5.33 -7.83
C HIS A 326 -4.23 -5.05 -6.35
N LEU A 327 -4.67 -3.83 -5.99
CA LEU A 327 -4.63 -3.35 -4.60
C LEU A 327 -5.56 -4.13 -3.66
N ASP A 328 -6.65 -4.70 -4.16
CA ASP A 328 -7.53 -5.60 -3.41
C ASP A 328 -6.82 -6.89 -2.98
N ILE A 329 -6.02 -7.49 -3.88
CA ILE A 329 -5.22 -8.66 -3.57
C ILE A 329 -4.09 -8.27 -2.60
N LEU A 330 -3.42 -7.14 -2.82
CA LEU A 330 -2.39 -6.63 -1.91
C LEU A 330 -2.93 -6.49 -0.48
N ASN A 331 -4.05 -5.81 -0.31
CA ASN A 331 -4.67 -5.59 1.00
C ASN A 331 -5.11 -6.91 1.65
N ASP A 332 -5.74 -7.80 0.90
CA ASP A 332 -6.16 -9.11 1.41
C ASP A 332 -4.98 -9.94 1.94
N ARG A 333 -3.87 -9.99 1.19
CA ARG A 333 -2.69 -10.76 1.60
C ARG A 333 -2.03 -10.19 2.85
N LEU A 334 -1.95 -8.85 2.95
CA LEU A 334 -1.46 -8.17 4.15
C LEU A 334 -2.33 -8.51 5.38
N LEU A 335 -3.65 -8.43 5.24
CA LEU A 335 -4.61 -8.77 6.30
C LEU A 335 -4.48 -10.24 6.75
N HIS A 336 -4.07 -11.15 5.85
CA HIS A 336 -3.80 -12.55 6.16
C HIS A 336 -2.37 -12.83 6.67
N GLY A 337 -1.58 -11.79 6.97
CA GLY A 337 -0.28 -11.90 7.64
C GLY A 337 0.89 -12.30 6.74
N PHE A 338 0.73 -12.23 5.41
CA PHE A 338 1.86 -12.34 4.48
C PHE A 338 2.79 -11.13 4.60
N THR A 339 4.05 -11.30 4.21
CA THR A 339 4.99 -10.19 4.14
C THR A 339 4.58 -9.19 3.07
N PHE A 340 5.07 -7.96 3.18
CA PHE A 340 4.81 -6.92 2.17
C PHE A 340 5.28 -7.37 0.78
N ALA A 341 6.48 -7.97 0.67
CA ALA A 341 6.96 -8.48 -0.60
C ALA A 341 6.08 -9.59 -1.17
N GLU A 342 5.69 -10.59 -0.38
CA GLU A 342 4.78 -11.64 -0.82
C GLU A 342 3.44 -11.06 -1.30
N SER A 343 2.87 -10.13 -0.54
CA SER A 343 1.59 -9.50 -0.85
C SER A 343 1.65 -8.72 -2.18
N VAL A 344 2.73 -7.97 -2.42
CA VAL A 344 2.94 -7.27 -3.69
C VAL A 344 3.08 -8.24 -4.85
N PHE A 345 3.90 -9.28 -4.71
CA PHE A 345 4.09 -10.24 -5.81
C PHE A 345 2.85 -11.08 -6.07
N MET A 346 2.09 -11.47 -5.05
CA MET A 346 0.78 -12.11 -5.24
C MET A 346 -0.25 -11.20 -5.90
N SER A 347 -0.09 -9.89 -5.81
CA SER A 347 -0.97 -8.89 -6.45
C SER A 347 -0.54 -8.47 -7.87
N SER A 348 0.66 -8.87 -8.32
CA SER A 348 1.25 -8.44 -9.59
C SER A 348 1.19 -9.55 -10.63
N ARG A 349 0.54 -9.32 -11.79
CA ARG A 349 0.42 -10.31 -12.86
C ARG A 349 1.69 -10.47 -13.69
N ALA A 350 2.52 -9.44 -13.73
CA ALA A 350 3.67 -9.33 -14.61
C ALA A 350 4.97 -9.13 -13.83
N LEU A 351 6.01 -9.80 -14.27
CA LEU A 351 7.42 -9.61 -13.91
C LEU A 351 8.19 -9.05 -15.11
N SER A 352 9.41 -8.57 -14.90
CA SER A 352 10.17 -7.85 -15.94
C SER A 352 9.32 -6.73 -16.54
N TRP A 353 8.65 -5.96 -15.66
CA TRP A 353 7.72 -4.91 -16.02
C TRP A 353 7.96 -3.66 -15.17
N MET A 354 7.00 -2.77 -15.06
CA MET A 354 7.18 -1.39 -14.59
C MET A 354 6.86 -1.18 -13.10
N GLY A 355 6.38 -2.21 -12.41
CA GLY A 355 6.01 -2.12 -11.00
C GLY A 355 7.21 -2.04 -10.06
N VAL A 356 7.08 -1.25 -9.00
CA VAL A 356 8.03 -1.21 -7.87
C VAL A 356 7.28 -1.32 -6.55
N ALA A 357 7.91 -2.00 -5.59
CA ALA A 357 7.46 -2.09 -4.21
C ALA A 357 8.45 -1.33 -3.32
N VAL A 358 7.98 -0.29 -2.63
CA VAL A 358 8.79 0.58 -1.77
C VAL A 358 8.42 0.30 -0.32
N GLY A 359 9.32 -0.31 0.42
CA GLY A 359 9.10 -0.73 1.81
C GLY A 359 9.97 -1.93 2.18
N ASP A 360 9.93 -2.29 3.44
CA ASP A 360 10.63 -3.44 3.98
C ASP A 360 10.02 -4.75 3.44
N PRO A 361 10.78 -5.63 2.73
CA PRO A 361 10.22 -6.86 2.15
C PRO A 361 9.60 -7.78 3.19
N LEU A 362 10.12 -7.78 4.42
CA LEU A 362 9.69 -8.67 5.50
C LEU A 362 8.56 -8.09 6.35
N TYR A 363 8.08 -6.89 6.05
CA TYR A 363 7.06 -6.22 6.85
C TYR A 363 5.72 -6.98 6.86
N ARG A 364 5.23 -7.30 8.06
CA ARG A 364 3.96 -7.97 8.32
C ARG A 364 3.07 -7.12 9.24
N PRO A 365 2.33 -6.14 8.71
CA PRO A 365 1.59 -5.16 9.52
C PRO A 365 0.54 -5.79 10.45
N TYR A 366 -0.02 -6.94 10.05
CA TYR A 366 -1.12 -7.61 10.75
C TYR A 366 -0.72 -8.96 11.34
N PHE A 367 0.57 -9.23 11.47
CA PHE A 367 1.06 -10.49 12.04
C PHE A 367 0.49 -10.79 13.43
N ASN A 368 0.39 -9.76 14.30
CA ASN A 368 -0.15 -9.89 15.64
C ASN A 368 -1.70 -9.91 15.69
N TRP A 369 -2.37 -9.55 14.60
CA TRP A 369 -3.83 -9.59 14.51
C TRP A 369 -4.35 -11.03 14.37
N THR A 370 -3.61 -11.89 13.70
CA THR A 370 -3.92 -13.31 13.60
C THR A 370 -3.74 -14.06 14.91
N GLN A 371 -3.17 -13.41 15.95
CA GLN A 371 -2.98 -13.91 17.29
C GLN A 371 -3.87 -13.13 18.25
N ILE A 372 -5.14 -13.52 18.36
CA ILE A 372 -6.16 -12.87 19.22
C ILE A 372 -5.70 -12.71 20.68
N ASP A 373 -4.80 -13.55 21.18
CA ASP A 373 -4.25 -13.54 22.53
C ASP A 373 -3.04 -12.62 22.73
N SER A 374 -2.60 -11.89 21.71
CA SER A 374 -1.44 -11.01 21.83
C SER A 374 -1.73 -9.84 22.79
N LYS A 375 -1.05 -9.83 23.93
CA LYS A 375 -1.09 -8.75 24.94
C LYS A 375 -0.30 -7.51 24.52
N ALA A 376 0.21 -7.48 23.29
CA ALA A 376 1.20 -6.51 22.83
C ALA A 376 0.63 -5.19 22.30
N SER A 377 -0.71 -5.04 22.17
CA SER A 377 -1.27 -3.79 21.65
C SER A 377 -1.13 -2.64 22.64
N PRO A 378 -0.65 -1.46 22.22
CA PRO A 378 -0.56 -0.31 23.10
C PRO A 378 -1.94 0.13 23.59
N LYS A 379 -2.02 0.72 24.80
CA LYS A 379 -3.29 1.22 25.36
C LYS A 379 -4.00 2.21 24.44
N SER A 380 -3.25 2.99 23.67
CA SER A 380 -3.78 3.92 22.67
C SER A 380 -4.54 3.23 21.53
N ALA A 381 -4.30 1.96 21.28
CA ALA A 381 -4.98 1.16 20.26
C ALA A 381 -6.21 0.40 20.78
N ALA A 382 -6.57 0.55 22.06
CA ALA A 382 -7.64 -0.24 22.67
C ALA A 382 -8.99 -0.16 21.95
N GLY A 383 -9.36 1.02 21.41
CA GLY A 383 -10.58 1.21 20.63
C GLY A 383 -10.56 0.47 19.30
N TRP A 384 -9.44 0.55 18.58
CA TRP A 384 -9.23 -0.14 17.30
C TRP A 384 -9.27 -1.65 17.51
N ARG A 385 -8.53 -2.15 18.49
CA ARG A 385 -8.52 -3.57 18.84
C ARG A 385 -9.90 -4.08 19.24
N ALA A 386 -10.64 -3.33 20.05
CA ALA A 386 -11.99 -3.72 20.45
C ALA A 386 -12.93 -3.85 19.25
N TYR A 387 -12.75 -3.02 18.22
CA TYR A 387 -13.53 -3.15 17.00
C TYR A 387 -13.11 -4.38 16.18
N HIS A 388 -11.81 -4.62 16.01
CA HIS A 388 -11.31 -5.84 15.36
C HIS A 388 -11.81 -7.10 16.07
N ASP A 389 -11.66 -7.18 17.40
CA ASP A 389 -12.17 -8.30 18.20
C ASP A 389 -13.68 -8.50 18.03
N PHE A 390 -14.43 -7.41 17.94
CA PHE A 390 -15.87 -7.47 17.66
C PHE A 390 -16.16 -8.04 16.27
N ALA A 391 -15.47 -7.55 15.24
CA ALA A 391 -15.68 -8.00 13.86
C ALA A 391 -15.42 -9.50 13.71
N ILE A 392 -14.29 -9.99 14.23
CA ILE A 392 -13.94 -11.41 14.17
C ILE A 392 -14.97 -12.29 14.92
N LYS A 393 -15.39 -11.86 16.11
CA LYS A 393 -16.38 -12.62 16.91
C LYS A 393 -17.78 -12.67 16.31
N ASN A 394 -18.09 -11.74 15.43
CA ASN A 394 -19.42 -11.61 14.83
C ASN A 394 -19.38 -11.81 13.29
N SER A 395 -18.34 -12.41 12.77
CA SER A 395 -18.14 -12.63 11.32
C SER A 395 -19.22 -13.52 10.68
N ASP A 396 -19.89 -14.35 11.45
CA ASP A 396 -20.97 -15.23 10.98
C ASP A 396 -22.34 -14.53 10.89
N LEU A 397 -22.46 -13.29 11.39
CA LEU A 397 -23.71 -12.54 11.33
C LEU A 397 -23.99 -12.02 9.92
N GLY A 398 -25.26 -12.07 9.54
CA GLY A 398 -25.69 -11.36 8.32
C GLY A 398 -25.49 -9.84 8.44
N PRO A 399 -25.32 -9.11 7.32
CA PRO A 399 -24.94 -7.69 7.31
C PRO A 399 -25.83 -6.78 8.17
N SER A 400 -27.15 -7.02 8.22
CA SER A 400 -28.11 -6.23 9.04
C SER A 400 -27.89 -6.46 10.53
N ASP A 401 -27.72 -7.73 10.93
CA ASP A 401 -27.54 -8.10 12.34
C ASP A 401 -26.18 -7.67 12.85
N TYR A 402 -25.14 -7.80 12.02
CA TYR A 402 -23.80 -7.29 12.30
C TYR A 402 -23.85 -5.79 12.63
N ARG A 403 -24.43 -4.95 11.75
CA ARG A 403 -24.52 -3.50 11.99
C ARG A 403 -25.33 -3.15 13.21
N THR A 404 -26.42 -3.88 13.48
CA THR A 404 -27.24 -3.68 14.67
C THR A 404 -26.44 -3.97 15.95
N GLN A 405 -25.76 -5.11 16.01
CA GLN A 405 -24.92 -5.48 17.16
C GLN A 405 -23.72 -4.55 17.31
N ALA A 406 -23.10 -4.15 16.19
CA ALA A 406 -21.98 -3.21 16.17
C ALA A 406 -22.40 -1.86 16.77
N ARG A 407 -23.54 -1.29 16.35
CA ARG A 407 -24.06 -0.04 16.88
C ARG A 407 -24.37 -0.11 18.38
N ILE A 408 -25.00 -1.19 18.84
CA ILE A 408 -25.29 -1.40 20.27
C ILE A 408 -23.98 -1.47 21.07
N THR A 409 -23.04 -2.27 20.60
CA THR A 409 -21.75 -2.46 21.29
C THR A 409 -20.93 -1.17 21.31
N ALA A 410 -20.82 -0.50 20.19
CA ALA A 410 -20.08 0.76 20.05
C ALA A 410 -20.70 1.88 20.89
N GLY A 411 -22.02 1.98 20.93
CA GLY A 411 -22.73 2.95 21.79
C GLY A 411 -22.46 2.70 23.26
N ARG A 412 -22.53 1.44 23.70
CA ARG A 412 -22.26 1.05 25.10
C ARG A 412 -20.80 1.31 25.50
N THR A 413 -19.85 1.03 24.64
CA THR A 413 -18.41 1.21 24.88
C THR A 413 -17.91 2.60 24.54
N ARG A 414 -18.74 3.46 23.93
CA ARG A 414 -18.36 4.76 23.37
C ARG A 414 -17.20 4.68 22.38
N ASN A 415 -17.15 3.61 21.58
CA ASN A 415 -16.15 3.44 20.54
C ASN A 415 -16.52 4.30 19.33
N ALA A 416 -15.95 5.50 19.26
CA ALA A 416 -16.26 6.49 18.26
C ALA A 416 -15.97 6.01 16.83
N ALA A 417 -14.82 5.35 16.62
CA ALA A 417 -14.41 4.85 15.31
C ALA A 417 -15.36 3.76 14.78
N MET A 418 -15.81 2.86 15.64
CA MET A 418 -16.79 1.84 15.29
C MET A 418 -18.17 2.43 15.02
N LEU A 419 -18.60 3.47 15.78
CA LEU A 419 -19.86 4.17 15.55
C LEU A 419 -19.89 4.87 14.20
N GLU A 420 -18.81 5.57 13.86
CA GLU A 420 -18.63 6.25 12.58
C GLU A 420 -18.69 5.25 11.42
N ASP A 421 -17.93 4.17 11.50
CA ASP A 421 -17.88 3.14 10.45
C ASP A 421 -19.25 2.48 10.23
N VAL A 422 -19.98 2.14 11.31
CA VAL A 422 -21.36 1.66 11.20
C VAL A 422 -22.29 2.70 10.56
N GLY A 423 -22.13 3.97 10.89
CA GLY A 423 -22.86 5.07 10.25
C GLY A 423 -22.61 5.11 8.74
N LEU A 424 -21.36 4.97 8.31
CA LEU A 424 -20.98 4.93 6.89
C LEU A 424 -21.53 3.68 6.18
N MET A 425 -21.51 2.52 6.83
CA MET A 425 -22.15 1.30 6.30
C MET A 425 -23.66 1.50 6.09
N GLU A 426 -24.37 2.12 7.04
CA GLU A 426 -25.81 2.41 6.92
C GLU A 426 -26.09 3.45 5.82
N MET A 427 -25.18 4.43 5.61
CA MET A 427 -25.26 5.37 4.48
C MET A 427 -25.20 4.66 3.13
N ARG A 428 -24.28 3.73 2.96
CA ARG A 428 -24.13 2.93 1.72
C ARG A 428 -25.39 2.12 1.42
N ASP A 429 -26.11 1.67 2.43
CA ASP A 429 -27.38 0.96 2.29
C ASP A 429 -28.60 1.91 2.14
N GLY A 430 -28.41 3.22 2.07
CA GLY A 430 -29.49 4.20 1.98
C GLY A 430 -30.31 4.39 3.28
N LYS A 431 -29.84 3.85 4.40
CA LYS A 431 -30.50 3.94 5.71
C LYS A 431 -30.10 5.21 6.45
N PHE A 432 -30.35 6.36 5.83
CA PHE A 432 -29.84 7.65 6.30
C PHE A 432 -30.25 8.01 7.73
N SER A 433 -31.43 7.61 8.20
CA SER A 433 -31.88 7.95 9.57
C SER A 433 -31.02 7.24 10.63
N THR A 434 -30.67 5.97 10.42
CA THR A 434 -29.80 5.21 11.31
C THR A 434 -28.35 5.64 11.20
N ALA A 435 -27.91 5.99 9.98
CA ALA A 435 -26.58 6.54 9.71
C ALA A 435 -26.37 7.85 10.50
N ILE A 436 -27.26 8.82 10.36
CA ILE A 436 -27.21 10.10 11.08
C ILE A 436 -27.14 9.88 12.60
N ALA A 437 -27.97 8.99 13.14
CA ALA A 437 -27.96 8.71 14.58
C ALA A 437 -26.64 8.08 15.06
N ALA A 438 -26.00 7.23 14.25
CA ALA A 438 -24.71 6.64 14.58
C ALA A 438 -23.58 7.66 14.48
N LEU A 439 -23.56 8.49 13.42
CA LEU A 439 -22.57 9.55 13.21
C LEU A 439 -22.65 10.64 14.29
N GLU A 440 -23.86 11.04 14.72
CA GLU A 440 -24.07 11.97 15.84
C GLU A 440 -23.48 11.41 17.14
N GLN A 441 -23.67 10.12 17.42
CA GLN A 441 -23.06 9.46 18.58
C GLN A 441 -21.53 9.38 18.45
N ALA A 442 -21.00 9.07 17.26
CA ALA A 442 -19.57 9.04 16.98
C ALA A 442 -18.94 10.41 17.23
N ARG A 443 -19.53 11.46 16.66
CA ARG A 443 -19.13 12.85 16.86
C ARG A 443 -19.10 13.25 18.35
N GLY A 444 -20.09 12.83 19.12
CA GLY A 444 -20.16 13.08 20.57
C GLY A 444 -19.16 12.25 21.39
N ALA A 445 -18.59 11.20 20.83
CA ALA A 445 -17.58 10.34 21.48
C ALA A 445 -16.14 10.72 21.12
N TYR A 446 -15.90 11.42 20.00
CA TYR A 446 -14.59 11.94 19.62
C TYR A 446 -14.16 13.14 20.46
N SER A 447 -12.85 13.25 20.68
CA SER A 447 -12.23 14.40 21.34
C SER A 447 -11.33 15.25 20.42
N LYS A 448 -10.82 14.63 19.32
CA LYS A 448 -10.00 15.34 18.34
C LYS A 448 -10.90 16.16 17.41
N ARG A 449 -10.54 17.43 17.18
CA ARG A 449 -11.28 18.35 16.31
C ARG A 449 -11.53 17.78 14.91
N ASP A 450 -10.48 17.23 14.31
CA ASP A 450 -10.55 16.75 12.93
C ASP A 450 -11.48 15.53 12.79
N ASP A 451 -11.53 14.64 13.78
CA ASP A 451 -12.51 13.54 13.80
C ASP A 451 -13.96 14.07 13.95
N ILE A 452 -14.15 15.11 14.78
CA ILE A 452 -15.47 15.76 14.94
C ILE A 452 -15.91 16.38 13.61
N ILE A 453 -15.02 17.14 12.93
CA ILE A 453 -15.33 17.76 11.64
C ILE A 453 -15.63 16.70 10.58
N ARG A 454 -14.87 15.61 10.52
CA ARG A 454 -15.13 14.51 9.58
C ARG A 454 -16.55 13.94 9.78
N CYS A 455 -16.94 13.59 11.01
CA CYS A 455 -18.28 13.13 11.29
C CYS A 455 -19.36 14.14 10.90
N VAL A 456 -19.10 15.45 11.08
CA VAL A 456 -20.04 16.50 10.67
C VAL A 456 -20.20 16.55 9.15
N LEU A 457 -19.12 16.40 8.39
CA LEU A 457 -19.15 16.32 6.93
C LEU A 457 -20.00 15.13 6.47
N GLU A 458 -19.80 13.96 7.10
CA GLU A 458 -20.56 12.74 6.84
C GLU A 458 -22.04 12.87 7.25
N GLU A 459 -22.35 13.48 8.41
CA GLU A 459 -23.72 13.80 8.82
C GLU A 459 -24.40 14.75 7.82
N CYS A 460 -23.68 15.78 7.34
CA CYS A 460 -24.20 16.72 6.34
C CYS A 460 -24.51 15.99 5.02
N ASP A 461 -23.61 15.12 4.56
CA ASP A 461 -23.85 14.32 3.36
C ASP A 461 -25.07 13.41 3.52
N ALA A 462 -25.22 12.73 4.66
CA ALA A 462 -26.40 11.92 4.97
C ALA A 462 -27.71 12.75 4.99
N PHE A 463 -27.67 13.97 5.53
CA PHE A 463 -28.83 14.88 5.48
C PHE A 463 -29.17 15.29 4.06
N ILE A 464 -28.18 15.63 3.24
CA ILE A 464 -28.36 16.04 1.83
C ILE A 464 -28.96 14.88 1.03
N LYS A 465 -28.35 13.68 1.11
CA LYS A 465 -28.81 12.46 0.41
C LYS A 465 -30.22 12.02 0.87
N SER A 466 -30.60 12.33 2.10
CA SER A 466 -31.97 12.07 2.62
C SER A 466 -33.01 13.17 2.30
N GLY A 467 -32.65 14.17 1.48
CA GLY A 467 -33.55 15.28 1.10
C GLY A 467 -33.76 16.31 2.21
N LYS A 468 -32.85 16.44 3.16
CA LYS A 468 -32.94 17.39 4.30
C LYS A 468 -31.78 18.39 4.31
N PRO A 469 -31.50 19.13 3.20
CA PRO A 469 -30.33 20.01 3.10
C PRO A 469 -30.33 21.14 4.16
N ASN A 470 -31.49 21.62 4.60
CA ASN A 470 -31.59 22.63 5.66
C ASN A 470 -31.00 22.13 7.00
N ARG A 471 -31.14 20.82 7.31
CA ARG A 471 -30.52 20.22 8.50
C ARG A 471 -29.02 20.18 8.41
N ALA A 472 -28.46 19.88 7.21
CA ALA A 472 -27.03 19.95 6.93
C ALA A 472 -26.51 21.38 7.13
N LEU A 473 -27.19 22.38 6.58
CA LEU A 473 -26.85 23.80 6.73
C LEU A 473 -26.81 24.23 8.20
N ASP A 474 -27.89 23.90 8.96
CA ASP A 474 -27.96 24.21 10.39
C ASP A 474 -26.86 23.54 11.20
N LEU A 475 -26.50 22.29 10.87
CA LEU A 475 -25.41 21.58 11.53
C LEU A 475 -24.06 22.23 11.21
N ALA A 476 -23.76 22.49 9.94
CA ALA A 476 -22.52 23.14 9.53
C ALA A 476 -22.33 24.50 10.23
N ARG A 477 -23.36 25.36 10.21
CA ARG A 477 -23.36 26.66 10.90
C ARG A 477 -23.14 26.55 12.40
N ARG A 478 -23.77 25.58 13.04
CA ARG A 478 -23.60 25.37 14.50
C ARG A 478 -22.18 24.97 14.82
N VAL A 479 -21.58 24.05 14.05
CA VAL A 479 -20.21 23.57 14.32
C VAL A 479 -19.19 24.64 14.02
N LEU A 480 -19.32 25.42 12.96
CA LEU A 480 -18.46 26.56 12.65
C LEU A 480 -18.40 27.60 13.78
N ARG A 481 -19.45 27.71 14.60
CA ARG A 481 -19.46 28.65 15.74
C ARG A 481 -18.71 28.14 16.96
N ILE A 482 -18.51 26.83 17.10
CA ILE A 482 -17.97 26.22 18.33
C ILE A 482 -16.61 25.53 18.11
N VAL A 483 -16.29 25.17 16.89
CA VAL A 483 -15.02 24.53 16.56
C VAL A 483 -14.07 25.61 16.01
N PRO A 484 -12.86 25.72 16.56
CA PRO A 484 -11.87 26.67 16.06
C PRO A 484 -11.57 26.45 14.58
N GLU A 485 -11.26 27.53 13.88
CA GLU A 485 -10.88 27.46 12.48
C GLU A 485 -9.72 26.50 12.22
N SER A 486 -9.81 25.76 11.14
CA SER A 486 -8.81 24.82 10.64
C SER A 486 -8.95 24.70 9.12
N PRO A 487 -8.00 24.11 8.40
CA PRO A 487 -8.18 23.82 6.98
C PRO A 487 -9.48 23.05 6.70
N ALA A 488 -9.86 22.10 7.55
CA ALA A 488 -11.09 21.34 7.42
C ALA A 488 -12.38 22.17 7.56
N SER A 489 -12.34 23.29 8.28
CA SER A 489 -13.48 24.20 8.40
C SER A 489 -13.91 24.79 7.05
N ASN A 490 -12.99 24.89 6.09
CA ASN A 490 -13.28 25.35 4.73
C ASN A 490 -14.32 24.44 4.02
N LEU A 491 -14.35 23.15 4.34
CA LEU A 491 -15.34 22.23 3.79
C LEU A 491 -16.74 22.50 4.36
N LEU A 492 -16.84 22.88 5.64
CA LEU A 492 -18.10 23.30 6.26
C LEU A 492 -18.57 24.64 5.71
N HIS A 493 -17.67 25.60 5.48
CA HIS A 493 -17.99 26.86 4.81
C HIS A 493 -18.48 26.65 3.38
N LYS A 494 -17.92 25.68 2.67
CA LYS A 494 -18.41 25.30 1.35
C LYS A 494 -19.84 24.78 1.42
N ILE A 495 -20.14 23.86 2.35
CA ILE A 495 -21.52 23.36 2.56
C ILE A 495 -22.46 24.53 2.88
N GLU A 496 -22.06 25.45 3.76
CA GLU A 496 -22.85 26.64 4.07
C GLU A 496 -23.11 27.51 2.82
N SER A 497 -22.09 27.76 2.02
CA SER A 497 -22.22 28.54 0.78
C SER A 497 -23.14 27.85 -0.24
N ASP A 498 -22.97 26.55 -0.44
CA ASP A 498 -23.69 25.79 -1.47
C ASP A 498 -25.19 25.63 -1.12
N LEU A 499 -25.50 25.53 0.17
CA LEU A 499 -26.86 25.32 0.66
C LEU A 499 -27.60 26.62 1.07
N THR A 500 -26.90 27.76 1.16
CA THR A 500 -27.56 29.03 1.45
C THR A 500 -28.30 29.52 0.19
N PRO A 501 -29.62 29.77 0.28
CA PRO A 501 -30.38 30.33 -0.85
C PRO A 501 -29.72 31.62 -1.34
N LYS A 502 -29.37 31.68 -2.62
CA LYS A 502 -28.92 32.93 -3.24
C LYS A 502 -30.13 33.89 -3.15
N SER A 503 -29.94 35.04 -2.51
CA SER A 503 -30.95 36.11 -2.55
C SER A 503 -31.27 36.37 -4.02
N ALA A 504 -32.55 36.27 -4.38
CA ALA A 504 -32.98 36.66 -5.74
C ALA A 504 -32.58 38.11 -5.99
N PRO A 505 -32.04 38.43 -7.20
CA PRO A 505 -31.59 39.77 -7.54
C PRO A 505 -32.67 40.81 -7.46
#